data_9b425d5711e0b8e280d3e0a745d2ac12
#
_entry.id   9b425d5711e0b8e280d3e0a745d2ac12
#
_cell.length_a   1.000
_cell.length_b   1.000
_cell.length_c   1.000
_cell.angle_alpha   90.00
_cell.angle_beta   90.00
_cell.angle_gamma   90.00
#
_symmetry.space_group_name_H-M   'P 1'
#
loop_
_entity.id
_entity.type
_entity.pdbx_description
1 polymer ?
#
loop_
_entity_poly.entity_id
_entity_poly.type
_entity_poly.pdbx_seq_one_letter_code
_entity_poly.pdbx_strand_id
1 'polypeptide(L)' 'MCKILADHGFVEARRRGSHIVMQRRAEGTTRTVPVPDHPELRIGTLQAIIRQSEIPRVEFEAN' A
#
# COMPACT_ATOMS: atom_id res chain seq x y z
N MET A 1 1.09 0.49 7.94
CA MET A 1 0.59 0.33 6.56
C MET A 1 1.64 -0.26 5.63
N CYS A 2 2.82 0.33 5.56
CA CYS A 2 3.84 -0.20 4.65
C CYS A 2 4.27 -1.62 5.01
N LYS A 3 4.23 -1.98 6.29
CA LYS A 3 4.59 -3.34 6.69
C LYS A 3 3.65 -4.37 6.09
N ILE A 4 2.35 -4.08 6.09
CA ILE A 4 1.36 -4.98 5.52
C ILE A 4 1.62 -5.16 4.02
N LEU A 5 1.87 -4.06 3.33
CA LEU A 5 2.17 -4.11 1.91
C LEU A 5 3.46 -4.88 1.64
N ALA A 6 4.49 -4.67 2.46
CA ALA A 6 5.76 -5.37 2.31
C ALA A 6 5.58 -6.87 2.51
N ASP A 7 4.75 -7.27 3.48
CA ASP A 7 4.47 -8.68 3.73
C ASP A 7 3.79 -9.35 2.54
N HIS A 8 3.16 -8.55 1.68
CA HIS A 8 2.49 -9.06 0.48
C HIS A 8 3.31 -8.83 -0.79
N GLY A 9 4.60 -8.56 -0.65
CA GLY A 9 5.49 -8.46 -1.79
C GLY A 9 5.70 -7.08 -2.35
N PHE A 10 5.11 -6.05 -1.74
CA PHE A 10 5.34 -4.68 -2.16
C PHE A 10 6.69 -4.19 -1.64
N VAL A 11 7.35 -3.35 -2.44
CA VAL A 11 8.61 -2.73 -2.04
C VAL A 11 8.50 -1.22 -2.21
N GLU A 12 9.27 -0.48 -1.42
CA GLU A 12 9.32 0.96 -1.55
C GLU A 12 10.12 1.30 -2.81
N ALA A 13 9.43 1.80 -3.82
CA ALA A 13 10.07 2.15 -5.08
C ALA A 13 10.56 3.59 -5.08
N ARG A 14 9.85 4.48 -4.40
CA ARG A 14 10.15 5.90 -4.43
C ARG A 14 9.49 6.59 -3.24
N ARG A 15 10.12 7.68 -2.80
CA ARG A 15 9.52 8.55 -1.78
C ARG A 15 9.50 9.97 -2.32
N ARG A 16 8.34 10.61 -2.26
CA ARG A 16 8.17 12.01 -2.67
C ARG A 16 7.46 12.76 -1.56
N GLY A 17 8.22 13.64 -0.87
CA GLY A 17 7.65 14.40 0.23
C GLY A 17 7.04 13.49 1.28
N SER A 18 5.75 13.63 1.50
CA SER A 18 5.03 12.83 2.50
C SER A 18 4.38 11.58 1.91
N HIS A 19 4.75 11.21 0.68
CA HIS A 19 4.19 10.03 0.04
C HIS A 19 5.26 9.00 -0.24
N ILE A 20 4.96 7.75 0.08
CA ILE A 20 5.81 6.61 -0.22
C ILE A 20 5.11 5.81 -1.32
N VAL A 21 5.81 5.57 -2.42
CA VAL A 21 5.24 4.80 -3.53
C VAL A 21 5.69 3.35 -3.38
N MET A 22 4.74 2.47 -3.12
CA MET A 22 4.99 1.04 -3.00
C MET A 22 4.63 0.35 -4.30
N GLN A 23 5.45 -0.59 -4.73
CA GLN A 23 5.22 -1.33 -5.97
C GLN A 23 5.36 -2.82 -5.74
N ARG A 24 4.55 -3.57 -6.46
CA ARG A 24 4.65 -5.02 -6.49
C ARG A 24 4.60 -5.48 -7.93
N ARG A 25 5.59 -6.28 -8.32
CA ARG A 25 5.57 -6.92 -9.63
C ARG A 25 4.77 -8.20 -9.55
N ALA A 26 3.78 -8.31 -10.42
CA ALA A 26 3.02 -9.52 -10.62
C ALA A 26 3.14 -9.89 -12.09
N GLU A 27 2.72 -11.09 -12.46
CA GLU A 27 2.88 -11.58 -13.82
C GLU A 27 2.42 -10.57 -14.87
N GLY A 28 3.38 -10.03 -15.62
CA GLY A 28 3.12 -9.12 -16.71
C GLY A 28 2.58 -7.75 -16.32
N THR A 29 2.52 -7.43 -15.03
CA THR A 29 1.96 -6.16 -14.59
C THR A 29 2.66 -5.67 -13.33
N THR A 30 2.58 -4.38 -13.08
CA THR A 30 3.12 -3.76 -11.87
C THR A 30 2.00 -3.03 -11.18
N ARG A 31 1.80 -3.30 -9.88
CA ARG A 31 0.82 -2.58 -9.08
C ARG A 31 1.53 -1.51 -8.28
N THR A 32 1.01 -0.30 -8.34
CA THR A 32 1.59 0.85 -7.66
C THR A 32 0.58 1.39 -6.67
N VAL A 33 1.01 1.54 -5.42
CA VAL A 33 0.15 2.05 -4.35
C VAL A 33 0.85 3.23 -3.68
N PRO A 34 0.31 4.45 -3.80
CA PRO A 34 0.84 5.58 -3.06
C PRO A 34 0.35 5.53 -1.61
N VAL A 35 1.28 5.59 -0.66
CA VAL A 35 0.96 5.54 0.76
C VAL A 35 1.40 6.84 1.42
N PRO A 36 0.47 7.60 2.03
CA PRO A 36 0.85 8.79 2.77
C PRO A 36 1.69 8.42 4.00
N ASP A 37 2.76 9.16 4.21
CA ASP A 37 3.63 8.94 5.37
C ASP A 37 3.07 9.70 6.56
N HIS A 38 1.92 9.27 7.04
CA HIS A 38 1.23 9.88 8.18
C HIS A 38 0.90 8.80 9.20
N PRO A 39 0.90 9.14 10.50
CA PRO A 39 0.56 8.16 11.53
C PRO A 39 -0.90 7.69 11.46
N GLU A 40 -1.78 8.53 10.91
CA GLU A 40 -3.18 8.18 10.76
C GLU A 40 -3.60 8.32 9.32
N LEU A 41 -4.36 7.33 8.84
CA LEU A 41 -4.92 7.36 7.49
C LEU A 41 -6.41 7.60 7.59
N ARG A 42 -6.92 8.46 6.70
CA ARG A 42 -8.35 8.64 6.59
C ARG A 42 -8.97 7.39 5.97
N ILE A 43 -10.22 7.14 6.33
CA ILE A 43 -10.93 5.95 5.84
C ILE A 43 -10.92 5.88 4.32
N GLY A 44 -11.17 7.00 3.64
CA GLY A 44 -11.16 7.03 2.19
C GLY A 44 -9.81 6.65 1.60
N THR A 45 -8.73 7.16 2.20
CA THR A 45 -7.39 6.84 1.75
C THR A 45 -7.08 5.35 1.98
N LEU A 46 -7.46 4.85 3.14
CA LEU A 46 -7.25 3.44 3.47
C LEU A 46 -7.99 2.53 2.48
N GLN A 47 -9.24 2.86 2.18
CA GLN A 47 -10.03 2.08 1.24
C GLN A 47 -9.40 2.08 -0.15
N ALA A 48 -8.86 3.23 -0.58
CA ALA A 48 -8.19 3.32 -1.87
C ALA A 48 -6.95 2.43 -1.90
N ILE A 49 -6.17 2.42 -0.81
CA ILE A 49 -4.98 1.60 -0.72
C ILE A 49 -5.36 0.11 -0.79
N ILE A 50 -6.38 -0.28 -0.04
CA ILE A 50 -6.85 -1.67 -0.05
C ILE A 50 -7.25 -2.08 -1.46
N ARG A 51 -8.02 -1.22 -2.13
CA ARG A 51 -8.49 -1.51 -3.49
C ARG A 51 -7.33 -1.63 -4.47
N GLN A 52 -6.39 -0.68 -4.42
CA GLN A 52 -5.29 -0.65 -5.37
C GLN A 52 -4.28 -1.76 -5.14
N SER A 53 -4.09 -2.15 -3.88
CA SER A 53 -3.15 -3.21 -3.56
C SER A 53 -3.68 -4.59 -3.90
N GLU A 54 -4.99 -4.74 -3.96
CA GLU A 54 -5.69 -6.02 -4.14
C GLU A 54 -5.43 -7.00 -3.01
N ILE A 55 -4.94 -6.50 -1.88
CA ILE A 55 -4.80 -7.30 -0.67
C ILE A 55 -6.16 -7.36 0.02
N PRO A 56 -6.61 -8.53 0.49
CA PRO A 56 -7.90 -8.62 1.16
C PRO A 56 -7.98 -7.68 2.36
N ARG A 57 -9.12 -7.04 2.52
CA ARG A 57 -9.32 -6.08 3.59
C ARG A 57 -9.02 -6.66 4.97
N VAL A 58 -9.30 -7.94 5.17
CA VAL A 58 -9.08 -8.61 6.44
C VAL A 58 -7.62 -8.53 6.89
N GLU A 59 -6.69 -8.48 5.93
CA GLU A 59 -5.27 -8.38 6.25
C GLU A 59 -4.93 -7.05 6.91
N PHE A 60 -5.67 -6.01 6.58
CA PHE A 60 -5.47 -4.70 7.18
C PHE A 60 -6.16 -4.59 8.54
N GLU A 61 -7.18 -5.40 8.77
CA GLU A 61 -7.93 -5.38 10.02
C GLU A 61 -7.33 -6.30 11.07
N ALA A 62 -6.50 -7.23 10.66
CA ALA A 62 -5.95 -8.24 11.57
C ALA A 62 -4.85 -7.71 12.48
N ASN A 63 -4.46 -6.46 12.33
CA ASN A 63 -3.46 -5.86 13.19
C ASN A 63 -4.10 -4.92 14.18
#